data_ddb0a864012235b61fe91bffe957b604
#
_entry.id   ddb0a864012235b61fe91bffe957b604
#
_cell.length_a   1.000
_cell.length_b   1.000
_cell.length_c   1.000
_cell.angle_alpha   90.00
_cell.angle_beta   90.00
_cell.angle_gamma   90.00
#
_symmetry.space_group_name_H-M   'P 1'
#
loop_
_entity.id
_entity.type
_entity.pdbx_description
1 polymer ?
#
loop_
_entity_poly.entity_id
_entity_poly.type
_entity_poly.pdbx_seq_one_letter_code
_entity_poly.pdbx_strand_id
1 'polypeptide(L)'
;MQTRNELIAIVWRCGTPKTVLIVMRTSNGFAHAEEKKSLSEQIEDVKKSRMPKSEKIATLKACGLRDKEISEILRVYVPKGSTAQRFVTTFGVEIECVHAERLALIEAGRANGVDIHSEGYNHTDNKSYFKIVSDSSVGGDIDPNEVVSPVLNGNTNGMATLKKAIKSLDAVGARVNSTCGLHVHIGAAKLTGEQYVNVFKNYQKLERLIDSFMAPSRRGNCRWAASLLDKDFSNCRGNYDIRRTVFHGDRYYKVNAESFARHKTIEFRQHQGSTNYKKIEMWVKFCAKLVGWSRNNVFASEVMNIEDIPFLNKEEKAFFQSRKDAFATNND
;
A
#
# COMPACT_ATOMS: atom_id res chain seq x y z
N MET A 1 -19.66 41.00 -5.11
CA MET A 1 -19.98 39.94 -6.10
C MET A 1 -18.71 39.62 -6.87
N GLN A 2 -18.00 38.57 -6.53
CA GLN A 2 -16.82 38.11 -7.28
C GLN A 2 -17.30 37.16 -8.38
N THR A 3 -17.12 37.55 -9.63
CA THR A 3 -17.41 36.69 -10.79
C THR A 3 -16.35 35.59 -10.92
N ARG A 4 -16.77 34.34 -10.85
CA ARG A 4 -15.93 33.18 -11.18
C ARG A 4 -15.69 33.14 -12.67
N ASN A 5 -14.44 33.22 -13.09
CA ASN A 5 -14.00 32.91 -14.46
C ASN A 5 -13.83 31.39 -14.56
N GLU A 6 -14.59 30.73 -15.45
CA GLU A 6 -14.40 29.30 -15.76
C GLU A 6 -13.41 29.15 -16.91
N LEU A 7 -12.40 28.31 -16.69
CA LEU A 7 -11.40 27.94 -17.70
C LEU A 7 -11.95 26.74 -18.48
N ILE A 8 -12.23 26.91 -19.77
CA ILE A 8 -12.59 25.80 -20.66
C ILE A 8 -11.44 25.59 -21.63
N ALA A 9 -10.73 24.44 -21.51
CA ALA A 9 -9.70 24.07 -22.46
C ALA A 9 -10.33 23.26 -23.61
N ILE A 10 -10.31 23.83 -24.83
CA ILE A 10 -10.70 23.11 -26.05
C ILE A 10 -9.42 22.72 -26.78
N VAL A 11 -9.19 21.39 -26.89
CA VAL A 11 -8.01 20.86 -27.62
C VAL A 11 -8.40 20.55 -29.04
N TRP A 12 -7.85 21.31 -30.02
CA TRP A 12 -7.91 20.99 -31.44
C TRP A 12 -6.57 20.37 -31.89
N ARG A 13 -6.63 19.18 -32.53
CA ARG A 13 -5.46 18.58 -33.18
C ARG A 13 -5.39 19.10 -34.62
N CYS A 14 -4.42 19.94 -34.93
CA CYS A 14 -3.97 20.19 -36.30
C CYS A 14 -2.46 20.05 -36.36
N GLY A 15 -1.96 19.50 -37.44
CA GLY A 15 -0.59 19.08 -37.75
C GLY A 15 0.56 19.93 -37.16
N THR A 16 1.68 19.24 -36.96
CA THR A 16 2.92 19.71 -36.30
C THR A 16 3.33 21.18 -36.65
N PRO A 17 3.76 22.00 -35.64
CA PRO A 17 4.03 21.70 -34.23
C PRO A 17 2.79 21.87 -33.31
N LYS A 18 2.75 21.11 -32.21
CA LYS A 18 1.62 21.07 -31.28
C LYS A 18 1.34 22.43 -30.66
N THR A 19 0.21 23.02 -31.02
CA THR A 19 -0.26 24.30 -30.48
C THR A 19 -1.54 24.05 -29.68
N VAL A 20 -1.62 24.52 -28.45
CA VAL A 20 -2.83 24.48 -27.61
C VAL A 20 -3.41 25.88 -27.55
N LEU A 21 -4.69 26.04 -27.91
CA LEU A 21 -5.42 27.28 -27.81
C LEU A 21 -6.13 27.29 -26.44
N ILE A 22 -5.82 28.25 -25.60
CA ILE A 22 -6.55 28.46 -24.32
C ILE A 22 -7.56 29.60 -24.61
N VAL A 23 -8.85 29.25 -24.49
CA VAL A 23 -9.94 30.23 -24.62
C VAL A 23 -10.49 30.52 -23.22
N MET A 24 -10.43 31.76 -22.78
CA MET A 24 -11.08 32.25 -21.56
C MET A 24 -12.47 32.75 -21.89
N ARG A 25 -13.47 32.29 -21.12
CA ARG A 25 -14.84 32.83 -21.19
C ARG A 25 -14.96 33.94 -20.15
N THR A 26 -15.23 35.16 -20.62
CA THR A 26 -15.57 36.28 -19.76
C THR A 26 -17.09 36.52 -19.78
N SER A 27 -17.61 37.27 -18.82
CA SER A 27 -19.04 37.61 -18.70
C SER A 27 -19.59 38.42 -19.91
N ASN A 28 -18.74 38.90 -20.82
CA ASN A 28 -19.12 39.74 -21.95
C ASN A 28 -18.87 39.13 -23.34
N GLY A 29 -18.74 37.79 -23.45
CA GLY A 29 -18.50 37.14 -24.74
C GLY A 29 -17.05 36.69 -24.92
N PHE A 30 -16.74 36.05 -26.06
CA PHE A 30 -15.40 35.56 -26.37
C PHE A 30 -14.43 36.71 -26.62
N ALA A 31 -13.41 36.85 -25.82
CA ALA A 31 -12.32 37.80 -26.04
C ALA A 31 -11.23 37.13 -26.88
N HIS A 32 -10.58 37.95 -27.68
CA HIS A 32 -9.57 37.70 -28.72
C HIS A 32 -8.65 36.52 -28.50
N ALA A 33 -8.28 35.84 -29.61
CA ALA A 33 -7.25 34.83 -29.66
C ALA A 33 -5.91 35.42 -29.20
N GLU A 34 -5.45 35.03 -28.01
CA GLU A 34 -4.10 35.37 -27.56
C GLU A 34 -3.04 34.56 -28.30
N GLU A 35 -1.86 35.17 -28.47
CA GLU A 35 -0.71 34.61 -29.15
C GLU A 35 -0.41 33.18 -28.73
N LYS A 36 -0.16 32.30 -29.71
CA LYS A 36 0.14 30.87 -29.53
C LYS A 36 1.45 30.70 -28.78
N LYS A 37 1.39 30.46 -27.47
CA LYS A 37 2.58 30.15 -26.68
C LYS A 37 3.18 28.82 -27.15
N SER A 38 4.49 28.77 -27.28
CA SER A 38 5.23 27.55 -27.56
C SER A 38 5.03 26.53 -26.40
N LEU A 39 5.24 25.24 -26.66
CA LEU A 39 5.15 24.19 -25.62
C LEU A 39 6.11 24.49 -24.46
N SER A 40 7.30 25.03 -24.74
CA SER A 40 8.28 25.41 -23.71
C SER A 40 7.78 26.55 -22.81
N GLU A 41 7.11 27.55 -23.34
CA GLU A 41 6.52 28.64 -22.56
C GLU A 41 5.37 28.15 -21.70
N GLN A 42 4.52 27.28 -22.22
CA GLN A 42 3.42 26.66 -21.46
C GLN A 42 3.95 25.83 -20.29
N ILE A 43 5.02 25.07 -20.49
CA ILE A 43 5.69 24.30 -19.43
C ILE A 43 6.23 25.24 -18.33
N GLU A 44 6.89 26.34 -18.71
CA GLU A 44 7.43 27.29 -17.74
C GLU A 44 6.32 28.01 -16.96
N ASP A 45 5.21 28.35 -17.60
CA ASP A 45 4.06 28.97 -16.96
C ASP A 45 3.44 28.02 -15.92
N VAL A 46 3.28 26.75 -16.26
CA VAL A 46 2.77 25.73 -15.33
C VAL A 46 3.75 25.52 -14.15
N LYS A 47 5.06 25.49 -14.41
CA LYS A 47 6.07 25.36 -13.34
C LYS A 47 5.99 26.51 -12.34
N LYS A 48 5.88 27.75 -12.84
CA LYS A 48 5.84 28.98 -12.02
C LYS A 48 4.47 29.24 -11.39
N SER A 49 3.40 28.63 -11.88
CA SER A 49 2.05 28.82 -11.36
C SER A 49 1.92 28.38 -9.89
N ARG A 50 0.96 28.98 -9.18
CA ARG A 50 0.57 28.58 -7.82
C ARG A 50 -0.44 27.43 -7.79
N MET A 51 -0.71 26.77 -8.92
CA MET A 51 -1.62 25.64 -9.04
C MET A 51 -1.20 24.49 -8.11
N PRO A 52 -2.14 23.75 -7.54
CA PRO A 52 -1.86 22.48 -6.86
C PRO A 52 -1.11 21.51 -7.79
N LYS A 53 -0.27 20.67 -7.22
CA LYS A 53 0.58 19.72 -7.97
C LYS A 53 -0.21 18.78 -8.88
N SER A 54 -1.39 18.32 -8.43
CA SER A 54 -2.32 17.50 -9.22
C SER A 54 -2.81 18.22 -10.48
N GLU A 55 -3.11 19.49 -10.36
CA GLU A 55 -3.58 20.33 -11.46
C GLU A 55 -2.47 20.64 -12.46
N LYS A 56 -1.24 20.90 -11.98
CA LYS A 56 -0.05 21.02 -12.84
C LYS A 56 0.17 19.76 -13.69
N ILE A 57 0.04 18.57 -13.07
CA ILE A 57 0.16 17.29 -13.76
C ILE A 57 -0.92 17.15 -14.84
N ALA A 58 -2.18 17.45 -14.50
CA ALA A 58 -3.29 17.37 -15.44
C ALA A 58 -3.10 18.33 -16.65
N THR A 59 -2.67 19.55 -16.39
CA THR A 59 -2.40 20.56 -17.43
C THR A 59 -1.27 20.11 -18.37
N LEU A 60 -0.16 19.59 -17.82
CA LEU A 60 0.95 19.10 -18.64
C LEU A 60 0.59 17.85 -19.45
N LYS A 61 -0.29 16.96 -18.92
CA LYS A 61 -0.86 15.85 -19.69
C LYS A 61 -1.73 16.36 -20.85
N ALA A 62 -2.54 17.37 -20.62
CA ALA A 62 -3.34 17.99 -21.68
C ALA A 62 -2.46 18.62 -22.79
N CYS A 63 -1.26 19.10 -22.45
CA CYS A 63 -0.25 19.52 -23.42
C CYS A 63 0.41 18.37 -24.19
N GLY A 64 0.03 17.10 -23.92
CA GLY A 64 0.51 15.91 -24.61
C GLY A 64 1.83 15.36 -24.11
N LEU A 65 2.27 15.78 -22.91
CA LEU A 65 3.48 15.26 -22.26
C LEU A 65 3.19 13.90 -21.60
N ARG A 66 4.18 13.01 -21.66
CA ARG A 66 4.11 11.69 -21.02
C ARG A 66 4.48 11.79 -19.53
N ASP A 67 4.06 10.84 -18.73
CA ASP A 67 4.30 10.83 -17.29
C ASP A 67 5.79 10.96 -16.90
N LYS A 68 6.70 10.38 -17.70
CA LYS A 68 8.14 10.51 -17.49
C LYS A 68 8.61 11.95 -17.68
N GLU A 69 8.18 12.60 -18.74
CA GLU A 69 8.52 13.99 -19.06
C GLU A 69 7.96 14.96 -17.99
N ILE A 70 6.71 14.74 -17.55
CA ILE A 70 6.09 15.52 -16.49
C ILE A 70 6.82 15.33 -15.16
N SER A 71 7.24 14.11 -14.86
CA SER A 71 8.01 13.78 -13.66
C SER A 71 9.36 14.51 -13.64
N GLU A 72 10.05 14.56 -14.76
CA GLU A 72 11.31 15.30 -14.93
C GLU A 72 11.09 16.82 -14.79
N ILE A 73 10.06 17.36 -15.45
CA ILE A 73 9.74 18.79 -15.43
C ILE A 73 9.38 19.30 -14.04
N LEU A 74 8.51 18.57 -13.34
CA LEU A 74 8.03 18.97 -12.02
C LEU A 74 8.89 18.39 -10.88
N ARG A 75 9.87 17.55 -11.18
CA ARG A 75 10.64 16.75 -10.21
C ARG A 75 9.70 16.02 -9.22
N VAL A 76 8.61 15.51 -9.75
CA VAL A 76 7.59 14.79 -8.99
C VAL A 76 7.37 13.42 -9.58
N TYR A 77 7.05 12.47 -8.70
CA TYR A 77 6.59 11.17 -9.15
C TYR A 77 5.17 11.32 -9.73
N VAL A 78 5.03 11.03 -11.01
CA VAL A 78 3.72 10.90 -11.68
C VAL A 78 3.41 9.41 -11.77
N PRO A 79 2.34 8.91 -11.11
CA PRO A 79 1.95 7.52 -11.23
C PRO A 79 1.67 7.21 -12.72
N LYS A 80 2.35 6.22 -13.29
CA LYS A 80 1.97 5.71 -14.61
C LYS A 80 0.51 5.24 -14.53
N GLY A 81 -0.30 5.66 -15.48
CA GLY A 81 -1.69 5.20 -15.59
C GLY A 81 -1.78 3.68 -15.50
N SER A 82 -2.77 3.19 -14.80
CA SER A 82 -3.03 1.87 -14.21
C SER A 82 -2.76 0.62 -15.08
N THR A 83 -1.55 0.44 -15.53
CA THR A 83 -1.02 -0.92 -15.69
C THR A 83 -0.61 -1.37 -14.29
N ALA A 84 -1.03 -2.55 -13.86
CA ALA A 84 -0.80 -3.12 -12.55
C ALA A 84 0.56 -2.68 -11.99
N GLN A 85 0.54 -1.76 -11.02
CA GLN A 85 1.76 -1.14 -10.52
C GLN A 85 2.55 -2.22 -9.82
N ARG A 86 3.60 -2.72 -10.48
CA ARG A 86 4.59 -3.57 -9.80
C ARG A 86 5.18 -2.73 -8.68
N PHE A 87 4.95 -3.12 -7.45
CA PHE A 87 5.61 -2.44 -6.35
C PHE A 87 7.09 -2.83 -6.31
N VAL A 88 7.95 -1.81 -6.25
CA VAL A 88 9.41 -1.94 -6.39
C VAL A 88 10.05 -2.14 -5.02
N THR A 89 9.60 -3.14 -4.25
CA THR A 89 10.17 -3.40 -2.93
C THR A 89 10.18 -4.89 -2.62
N THR A 90 11.01 -5.26 -1.66
CA THR A 90 10.94 -6.59 -1.06
C THR A 90 9.80 -6.65 -0.05
N PHE A 91 9.24 -7.84 0.12
CA PHE A 91 8.21 -8.10 1.09
C PHE A 91 8.35 -9.51 1.66
N GLY A 92 7.73 -9.75 2.80
CA GLY A 92 7.55 -11.06 3.42
C GLY A 92 6.14 -11.19 3.96
N VAL A 93 5.68 -12.41 4.14
CA VAL A 93 4.40 -12.72 4.77
C VAL A 93 4.57 -13.81 5.81
N GLU A 94 3.83 -13.67 6.91
CA GLU A 94 3.64 -14.67 7.94
C GLU A 94 2.15 -15.02 7.94
N ILE A 95 1.82 -16.29 7.68
CA ILE A 95 0.45 -16.79 7.55
C ILE A 95 0.19 -17.74 8.69
N GLU A 96 -0.52 -17.28 9.71
CA GLU A 96 -0.99 -18.14 10.78
C GLU A 96 -2.18 -18.96 10.30
N CYS A 97 -2.14 -20.28 10.52
CA CYS A 97 -3.15 -21.21 10.06
C CYS A 97 -3.26 -22.43 10.98
N VAL A 98 -4.36 -23.17 10.83
CA VAL A 98 -4.68 -24.44 11.48
C VAL A 98 -4.98 -25.49 10.43
N HIS A 99 -5.04 -26.76 10.81
CA HIS A 99 -5.21 -27.89 9.87
C HIS A 99 -4.13 -27.94 8.77
N ALA A 100 -2.93 -27.48 9.07
CA ALA A 100 -1.79 -27.44 8.14
C ALA A 100 -0.74 -28.47 8.61
N GLU A 101 -1.03 -29.77 8.41
CA GLU A 101 -0.08 -30.82 8.75
C GLU A 101 1.23 -30.60 7.98
N ARG A 102 2.36 -30.62 8.71
CA ARG A 102 3.64 -30.14 8.21
C ARG A 102 4.21 -30.94 7.06
N LEU A 103 4.16 -32.28 7.15
CA LEU A 103 4.70 -33.15 6.10
C LEU A 103 3.84 -33.05 4.83
N ALA A 104 2.52 -33.07 4.98
CA ALA A 104 1.61 -32.87 3.86
C ALA A 104 1.82 -31.52 3.16
N LEU A 105 2.06 -30.43 3.93
CA LEU A 105 2.32 -29.11 3.38
C LEU A 105 3.67 -29.05 2.64
N ILE A 106 4.71 -29.71 3.14
CA ILE A 106 6.02 -29.81 2.44
C ILE A 106 5.84 -30.55 1.11
N GLU A 107 5.09 -31.66 1.07
CA GLU A 107 4.82 -32.40 -0.16
C GLU A 107 3.97 -31.59 -1.16
N ALA A 108 2.94 -30.92 -0.67
CA ALA A 108 2.12 -30.01 -1.48
C ALA A 108 2.94 -28.84 -2.03
N GLY A 109 3.88 -28.31 -1.25
CA GLY A 109 4.84 -27.29 -1.68
C GLY A 109 5.68 -27.78 -2.86
N ARG A 110 6.28 -28.96 -2.73
CA ARG A 110 7.07 -29.59 -3.80
C ARG A 110 6.23 -29.78 -5.06
N ALA A 111 4.99 -30.29 -4.93
CA ALA A 111 4.09 -30.48 -6.05
C ALA A 111 3.69 -29.18 -6.76
N ASN A 112 3.63 -28.06 -6.04
CA ASN A 112 3.33 -26.72 -6.59
C ASN A 112 4.60 -25.95 -7.03
N GLY A 113 5.79 -26.53 -6.88
CA GLY A 113 7.06 -25.89 -7.26
C GLY A 113 7.43 -24.72 -6.34
N VAL A 114 7.21 -24.88 -5.04
CA VAL A 114 7.70 -23.99 -3.98
C VAL A 114 8.36 -24.82 -2.89
N ASP A 115 9.51 -24.35 -2.42
CA ASP A 115 10.28 -25.03 -1.39
C ASP A 115 9.76 -24.64 0.00
N ILE A 116 9.38 -25.62 0.81
CA ILE A 116 8.80 -25.43 2.16
C ILE A 116 9.50 -26.39 3.12
N HIS A 117 10.01 -25.85 4.25
CA HIS A 117 10.71 -26.61 5.27
C HIS A 117 10.06 -26.48 6.64
N SER A 118 10.05 -27.54 7.42
CA SER A 118 9.65 -27.50 8.82
C SER A 118 10.85 -27.13 9.69
N GLU A 119 10.67 -26.11 10.52
CA GLU A 119 11.71 -25.65 11.45
C GLU A 119 11.15 -25.56 12.89
N GLY A 120 12.03 -25.59 13.87
CA GLY A 120 11.71 -25.13 15.21
C GLY A 120 11.46 -23.62 15.21
N TYR A 121 10.78 -23.13 16.26
CA TYR A 121 10.57 -21.68 16.41
C TYR A 121 11.91 -20.92 16.38
N ASN A 122 12.05 -20.03 15.41
CA ASN A 122 13.23 -19.19 15.25
C ASN A 122 12.89 -17.90 14.54
N HIS A 123 13.76 -16.89 14.70
CA HIS A 123 13.63 -15.60 14.06
C HIS A 123 14.72 -15.36 13.00
N THR A 124 15.34 -16.40 12.48
CA THR A 124 16.35 -16.26 11.42
C THR A 124 15.68 -15.87 10.12
N ASP A 125 16.26 -14.89 9.43
CA ASP A 125 15.83 -14.52 8.08
C ASP A 125 16.14 -15.67 7.14
N ASN A 126 15.10 -16.28 6.62
CA ASN A 126 15.23 -17.26 5.57
C ASN A 126 15.25 -16.56 4.21
N LYS A 127 16.20 -16.94 3.38
CA LYS A 127 16.44 -16.26 2.10
C LYS A 127 15.98 -17.05 0.87
N SER A 128 15.64 -18.32 1.00
CA SER A 128 15.42 -19.20 -0.15
C SER A 128 14.13 -20.02 -0.13
N TYR A 129 13.58 -20.36 1.02
CA TYR A 129 12.43 -21.25 1.16
C TYR A 129 11.39 -20.72 2.17
N PHE A 130 10.16 -21.20 2.08
CA PHE A 130 9.14 -20.99 3.11
C PHE A 130 9.43 -21.90 4.29
N LYS A 131 9.27 -21.40 5.50
CA LYS A 131 9.37 -22.24 6.70
C LYS A 131 8.02 -22.39 7.40
N ILE A 132 7.79 -23.56 7.97
CA ILE A 132 6.67 -23.81 8.86
C ILE A 132 7.22 -23.86 10.28
N VAL A 133 6.71 -23.01 11.14
CA VAL A 133 7.08 -22.95 12.56
C VAL A 133 5.87 -23.08 13.44
N SER A 134 6.08 -23.49 14.71
CA SER A 134 5.02 -23.45 15.72
C SER A 134 4.83 -22.02 16.19
N ASP A 135 3.59 -21.56 16.33
CA ASP A 135 3.26 -20.32 17.02
C ASP A 135 2.26 -20.60 18.14
N SER A 136 2.65 -20.30 19.38
CA SER A 136 1.83 -20.50 20.57
C SER A 136 0.64 -19.53 20.67
N SER A 137 0.60 -18.48 19.85
CA SER A 137 -0.53 -17.55 19.78
C SER A 137 -1.69 -18.10 18.96
N VAL A 138 -1.41 -19.05 18.05
CA VAL A 138 -2.42 -19.75 17.27
C VAL A 138 -3.04 -20.85 18.15
N GLY A 139 -4.26 -20.62 18.60
CA GLY A 139 -4.93 -21.48 19.58
C GLY A 139 -6.06 -22.31 19.03
N GLY A 140 -6.37 -23.38 19.78
CA GLY A 140 -7.70 -23.99 19.80
C GLY A 140 -8.05 -24.97 18.69
N ASP A 141 -7.07 -25.43 17.88
CA ASP A 141 -7.38 -26.31 16.74
C ASP A 141 -6.25 -27.29 16.42
N ILE A 142 -6.49 -28.15 15.44
CA ILE A 142 -5.54 -29.18 14.98
C ILE A 142 -4.43 -28.49 14.16
N ASP A 143 -3.18 -28.90 14.37
CA ASP A 143 -1.99 -28.46 13.64
C ASP A 143 -1.86 -26.94 13.52
N PRO A 144 -1.77 -26.21 14.65
CA PRO A 144 -1.54 -24.77 14.63
C PRO A 144 -0.11 -24.48 14.16
N ASN A 145 0.02 -23.73 13.09
CA ASN A 145 1.30 -23.38 12.47
C ASN A 145 1.31 -21.95 11.94
N GLU A 146 2.51 -21.42 11.81
CA GLU A 146 2.80 -20.22 11.07
C GLU A 146 3.67 -20.56 9.84
N VAL A 147 3.24 -20.13 8.67
CA VAL A 147 4.01 -20.26 7.42
C VAL A 147 4.65 -18.93 7.07
N VAL A 148 5.97 -18.89 7.17
CA VAL A 148 6.78 -17.67 6.96
C VAL A 148 7.45 -17.73 5.60
N SER A 149 7.27 -16.70 4.79
CA SER A 149 7.90 -16.62 3.47
C SER A 149 9.39 -16.26 3.57
N PRO A 150 10.19 -16.63 2.57
CA PRO A 150 11.48 -15.97 2.33
C PRO A 150 11.26 -14.50 1.98
N VAL A 151 12.37 -13.75 1.84
CA VAL A 151 12.30 -12.39 1.29
C VAL A 151 11.88 -12.47 -0.17
N LEU A 152 10.66 -12.03 -0.46
CA LEU A 152 10.08 -12.00 -1.80
C LEU A 152 10.32 -10.63 -2.45
N ASN A 153 10.39 -10.61 -3.78
CA ASN A 153 10.60 -9.36 -4.51
C ASN A 153 9.39 -9.05 -5.40
N GLY A 154 8.76 -7.89 -5.15
CA GLY A 154 7.58 -7.44 -5.89
C GLY A 154 7.83 -7.13 -7.37
N ASN A 155 9.08 -6.84 -7.76
CA ASN A 155 9.45 -6.59 -9.16
C ASN A 155 9.59 -7.83 -10.02
N THR A 156 9.79 -8.98 -9.39
CA THR A 156 10.05 -10.24 -10.08
C THR A 156 8.90 -11.22 -9.88
N ASN A 157 9.21 -12.44 -9.53
CA ASN A 157 8.26 -13.53 -9.34
C ASN A 157 7.69 -13.66 -7.92
N GLY A 158 8.00 -12.73 -6.99
CA GLY A 158 7.63 -12.86 -5.58
C GLY A 158 6.13 -13.14 -5.36
N MET A 159 5.25 -12.43 -6.07
CA MET A 159 3.80 -12.67 -5.97
C MET A 159 3.39 -14.02 -6.57
N ALA A 160 4.04 -14.48 -7.63
CA ALA A 160 3.79 -15.79 -8.20
C ALA A 160 4.26 -16.91 -7.26
N THR A 161 5.40 -16.72 -6.62
CA THR A 161 5.92 -17.64 -5.60
C THR A 161 4.99 -17.72 -4.39
N LEU A 162 4.52 -16.58 -3.89
CA LEU A 162 3.52 -16.52 -2.81
C LEU A 162 2.23 -17.25 -3.21
N LYS A 163 1.75 -17.06 -4.44
CA LYS A 163 0.56 -17.76 -4.94
C LYS A 163 0.71 -19.29 -4.91
N LYS A 164 1.88 -19.81 -5.24
CA LYS A 164 2.18 -21.24 -5.17
C LYS A 164 2.14 -21.76 -3.73
N ALA A 165 2.73 -21.02 -2.78
CA ALA A 165 2.69 -21.39 -1.37
C ALA A 165 1.26 -21.42 -0.82
N ILE A 166 0.44 -20.44 -1.15
CA ILE A 166 -0.98 -20.41 -0.75
C ILE A 166 -1.75 -21.56 -1.39
N LYS A 167 -1.49 -21.87 -2.67
CA LYS A 167 -2.09 -23.06 -3.30
C LYS A 167 -1.72 -24.37 -2.58
N SER A 168 -0.53 -24.44 -1.99
CA SER A 168 -0.13 -25.60 -1.17
C SER A 168 -0.89 -25.67 0.15
N LEU A 169 -1.16 -24.52 0.78
CA LEU A 169 -2.05 -24.46 1.95
C LEU A 169 -3.48 -24.91 1.62
N ASP A 170 -4.02 -24.46 0.49
CA ASP A 170 -5.35 -24.89 0.02
C ASP A 170 -5.39 -26.40 -0.23
N ALA A 171 -4.33 -26.98 -0.82
CA ALA A 171 -4.24 -28.40 -1.17
C ALA A 171 -4.25 -29.32 0.07
N VAL A 172 -3.74 -28.87 1.22
CA VAL A 172 -3.78 -29.63 2.47
C VAL A 172 -5.00 -29.30 3.33
N GLY A 173 -5.90 -28.46 2.84
CA GLY A 173 -7.10 -28.05 3.58
C GLY A 173 -6.84 -27.12 4.75
N ALA A 174 -5.73 -26.38 4.75
CA ALA A 174 -5.41 -25.40 5.78
C ALA A 174 -6.53 -24.36 5.95
N ARG A 175 -6.80 -23.98 7.19
CA ARG A 175 -7.87 -23.06 7.57
C ARG A 175 -7.34 -21.97 8.48
N VAL A 176 -8.19 -20.99 8.77
CA VAL A 176 -7.93 -19.94 9.75
C VAL A 176 -9.06 -19.86 10.74
N ASN A 177 -8.75 -19.48 11.97
CA ASN A 177 -9.72 -19.18 13.01
C ASN A 177 -9.53 -17.73 13.52
N SER A 178 -10.27 -17.33 14.56
CA SER A 178 -10.22 -15.96 15.10
C SER A 178 -8.89 -15.58 15.75
N THR A 179 -8.05 -16.56 16.10
CA THR A 179 -6.72 -16.33 16.67
C THR A 179 -5.68 -16.04 15.58
N CYS A 180 -5.89 -16.55 14.37
CA CYS A 180 -4.94 -16.42 13.28
C CYS A 180 -4.81 -14.97 12.76
N GLY A 181 -3.59 -14.54 12.53
CA GLY A 181 -3.21 -13.30 11.87
C GLY A 181 -2.57 -13.51 10.50
N LEU A 182 -2.48 -12.45 9.75
CA LEU A 182 -1.65 -12.33 8.56
C LEU A 182 -0.75 -11.11 8.74
N HIS A 183 0.56 -11.34 8.86
CA HIS A 183 1.52 -10.26 8.98
C HIS A 183 2.22 -10.05 7.64
N VAL A 184 2.42 -8.77 7.30
CA VAL A 184 3.07 -8.38 6.04
C VAL A 184 4.24 -7.47 6.36
N HIS A 185 5.43 -7.91 5.98
CA HIS A 185 6.67 -7.15 6.08
C HIS A 185 6.97 -6.44 4.76
N ILE A 186 7.22 -5.15 4.81
CA ILE A 186 7.65 -4.37 3.63
C ILE A 186 9.05 -3.83 3.88
N GLY A 187 9.95 -4.05 2.91
CA GLY A 187 11.33 -3.59 2.99
C GLY A 187 11.44 -2.07 3.17
N ALA A 188 12.12 -1.65 4.24
CA ALA A 188 12.22 -0.26 4.66
C ALA A 188 13.68 0.25 4.78
N ALA A 189 14.69 -0.58 4.50
CA ALA A 189 16.11 -0.23 4.62
C ALA A 189 16.53 1.02 3.83
N LYS A 190 15.81 1.32 2.75
CA LYS A 190 16.09 2.47 1.86
C LYS A 190 15.23 3.71 2.17
N LEU A 191 14.47 3.71 3.24
CA LEU A 191 13.72 4.87 3.70
C LEU A 191 14.64 5.79 4.51
N THR A 192 14.49 7.10 4.33
CA THR A 192 15.05 8.07 5.28
C THR A 192 14.27 8.00 6.59
N GLY A 193 14.80 8.59 7.67
CA GLY A 193 14.09 8.65 8.95
C GLY A 193 12.69 9.31 8.82
N GLU A 194 12.61 10.42 8.12
CA GLU A 194 11.35 11.12 7.84
C GLU A 194 10.37 10.25 7.04
N GLN A 195 10.83 9.59 5.98
CA GLN A 195 10.02 8.69 5.17
C GLN A 195 9.47 7.52 5.99
N TYR A 196 10.29 7.01 6.91
CA TYR A 196 9.86 5.96 7.83
C TYR A 196 8.74 6.45 8.74
N VAL A 197 8.89 7.62 9.37
CA VAL A 197 7.86 8.25 10.23
C VAL A 197 6.57 8.52 9.45
N ASN A 198 6.68 8.96 8.20
CA ASN A 198 5.53 9.25 7.35
C ASN A 198 4.64 8.02 7.13
N VAL A 199 5.20 6.79 7.11
CA VAL A 199 4.40 5.56 7.00
C VAL A 199 3.46 5.43 8.20
N PHE A 200 3.94 5.68 9.42
CA PHE A 200 3.13 5.58 10.65
C PHE A 200 2.08 6.69 10.72
N LYS A 201 2.45 7.93 10.40
CA LYS A 201 1.50 9.06 10.30
C LYS A 201 0.40 8.78 9.29
N ASN A 202 0.74 8.26 8.14
CA ASN A 202 -0.23 7.94 7.08
C ASN A 202 -1.12 6.76 7.47
N TYR A 203 -0.56 5.73 8.09
CA TYR A 203 -1.37 4.62 8.58
C TYR A 203 -2.36 5.07 9.65
N GLN A 204 -1.93 5.91 10.59
CA GLN A 204 -2.80 6.50 11.61
C GLN A 204 -3.98 7.26 10.99
N LYS A 205 -3.75 8.02 9.92
CA LYS A 205 -4.80 8.74 9.18
C LYS A 205 -5.75 7.83 8.40
N LEU A 206 -5.31 6.63 8.07
CA LEU A 206 -6.10 5.62 7.38
C LEU A 206 -6.75 4.61 8.33
N GLU A 207 -6.36 4.57 9.60
CA GLU A 207 -6.66 3.46 10.50
C GLU A 207 -8.16 3.16 10.63
N ARG A 208 -9.01 4.16 10.82
CA ARG A 208 -10.47 3.96 10.92
C ARG A 208 -11.07 3.44 9.63
N LEU A 209 -10.57 3.91 8.50
CA LEU A 209 -10.98 3.39 7.20
C LEU A 209 -10.52 1.95 7.01
N ILE A 210 -9.30 1.62 7.40
CA ILE A 210 -8.78 0.24 7.35
C ILE A 210 -9.61 -0.66 8.26
N ASP A 211 -9.94 -0.22 9.46
CA ASP A 211 -10.82 -0.97 10.39
C ASP A 211 -12.14 -1.35 9.69
N SER A 212 -12.72 -0.48 8.88
CA SER A 212 -14.01 -0.74 8.24
C SER A 212 -14.03 -1.95 7.30
N PHE A 213 -12.87 -2.35 6.74
CA PHE A 213 -12.74 -3.52 5.86
C PHE A 213 -11.92 -4.68 6.46
N MET A 214 -11.62 -4.63 7.76
CA MET A 214 -11.03 -5.72 8.54
C MET A 214 -12.10 -6.51 9.29
N ALA A 215 -11.77 -7.75 9.68
CA ALA A 215 -12.63 -8.54 10.54
C ALA A 215 -12.82 -7.85 11.92
N PRO A 216 -13.98 -8.03 12.60
CA PRO A 216 -14.25 -7.40 13.89
C PRO A 216 -13.15 -7.64 14.95
N SER A 217 -12.56 -8.83 14.97
CA SER A 217 -11.45 -9.20 15.89
C SER A 217 -10.16 -8.41 15.65
N ARG A 218 -10.06 -7.65 14.57
CA ARG A 218 -8.86 -6.89 14.17
C ARG A 218 -9.11 -5.38 14.08
N ARG A 219 -10.26 -4.91 14.58
CA ARG A 219 -10.64 -3.49 14.62
C ARG A 219 -10.30 -2.86 15.96
N GLY A 220 -10.20 -1.53 15.96
CA GLY A 220 -9.95 -0.75 17.16
C GLY A 220 -8.66 -1.15 17.87
N ASN A 221 -8.71 -1.25 19.18
CA ASN A 221 -7.57 -1.59 20.01
C ASN A 221 -7.61 -3.07 20.42
N CYS A 222 -7.06 -3.97 19.59
CA CYS A 222 -7.00 -5.37 19.91
C CYS A 222 -5.62 -5.79 20.46
N ARG A 223 -5.58 -6.88 21.26
CA ARG A 223 -4.37 -7.34 21.98
C ARG A 223 -3.13 -7.49 21.09
N TRP A 224 -3.30 -8.00 19.86
CA TRP A 224 -2.19 -8.36 18.97
C TRP A 224 -1.91 -7.34 17.88
N ALA A 225 -2.76 -6.29 17.81
CA ALA A 225 -2.65 -5.20 16.86
C ALA A 225 -3.30 -3.93 17.44
N ALA A 226 -2.65 -3.35 18.44
CA ALA A 226 -3.11 -2.15 19.12
C ALA A 226 -3.19 -0.95 18.17
N SER A 227 -4.13 -0.06 18.46
CA SER A 227 -4.38 1.15 17.68
C SER A 227 -3.22 2.14 17.72
N LEU A 228 -3.05 2.90 16.64
CA LEU A 228 -2.12 4.02 16.56
C LEU A 228 -2.81 5.38 16.78
N LEU A 229 -4.14 5.42 16.93
CA LEU A 229 -4.91 6.68 16.94
C LEU A 229 -4.53 7.62 18.08
N ASP A 230 -4.10 7.08 19.22
CA ASP A 230 -3.65 7.84 20.40
C ASP A 230 -2.14 8.15 20.41
N LYS A 231 -1.40 7.77 19.37
CA LYS A 231 0.06 7.93 19.34
C LYS A 231 0.47 9.26 18.71
N ASP A 232 1.47 9.90 19.34
CA ASP A 232 2.06 11.14 18.82
C ASP A 232 3.37 10.85 18.08
N PHE A 233 3.36 11.12 16.78
CA PHE A 233 4.53 11.01 15.90
C PHE A 233 5.12 12.38 15.53
N SER A 234 4.68 13.48 16.13
CA SER A 234 5.08 14.84 15.76
C SER A 234 6.58 15.07 15.91
N ASN A 235 7.16 14.56 16.98
CA ASN A 235 8.56 14.75 17.34
C ASN A 235 9.48 13.60 16.86
N CYS A 236 8.94 12.61 16.13
CA CYS A 236 9.74 11.50 15.63
C CYS A 236 10.57 11.90 14.42
N ARG A 237 11.84 11.50 14.39
CA ARG A 237 12.79 11.72 13.28
C ARG A 237 13.16 10.44 12.53
N GLY A 238 12.77 9.27 13.07
CA GLY A 238 13.09 7.98 12.47
C GLY A 238 12.60 6.78 13.28
N ASN A 239 13.07 5.60 12.90
CA ASN A 239 12.65 4.35 13.52
C ASN A 239 12.98 4.26 15.02
N TYR A 240 14.10 4.83 15.44
CA TYR A 240 14.51 4.82 16.84
C TYR A 240 13.47 5.49 17.73
N ASP A 241 13.02 6.70 17.36
CA ASP A 241 12.06 7.47 18.14
C ASP A 241 10.72 6.73 18.25
N ILE A 242 10.22 6.19 17.11
CA ILE A 242 8.97 5.41 17.11
C ILE A 242 9.10 4.20 18.03
N ARG A 243 10.18 3.44 17.89
CA ARG A 243 10.39 2.22 18.68
C ARG A 243 10.53 2.49 20.18
N ARG A 244 11.29 3.52 20.55
CA ARG A 244 11.69 3.76 21.94
C ARG A 244 10.83 4.78 22.65
N THR A 245 10.38 5.82 21.95
CA THR A 245 9.66 6.93 22.55
C THR A 245 8.14 6.78 22.42
N VAL A 246 7.66 6.23 21.28
CA VAL A 246 6.21 6.10 21.04
C VAL A 246 5.71 4.72 21.46
N PHE A 247 6.40 3.64 21.08
CA PHE A 247 5.97 2.27 21.33
C PHE A 247 6.67 1.61 22.53
N HIS A 248 7.69 2.22 23.11
CA HIS A 248 8.42 1.71 24.27
C HIS A 248 8.92 0.26 24.12
N GLY A 249 9.26 -0.15 22.90
CA GLY A 249 9.71 -1.51 22.58
C GLY A 249 8.59 -2.52 22.34
N ASP A 250 7.33 -2.11 22.45
CA ASP A 250 6.19 -3.00 22.17
C ASP A 250 6.00 -3.18 20.65
N ARG A 251 5.85 -4.44 20.24
CA ARG A 251 5.63 -4.86 18.85
C ARG A 251 4.16 -5.07 18.48
N TYR A 252 3.26 -5.05 19.45
CA TYR A 252 1.87 -5.48 19.27
C TYR A 252 0.94 -4.36 18.76
N TYR A 253 1.46 -3.44 17.97
CA TYR A 253 0.67 -2.43 17.26
C TYR A 253 0.26 -2.89 15.85
N LYS A 254 -0.80 -2.29 15.29
CA LYS A 254 -1.24 -2.54 13.89
C LYS A 254 -0.11 -2.39 12.88
N VAL A 255 0.82 -1.47 13.16
CA VAL A 255 2.09 -1.34 12.46
C VAL A 255 3.23 -1.47 13.47
N ASN A 256 4.03 -2.51 13.33
CA ASN A 256 5.14 -2.81 14.22
C ASN A 256 6.44 -2.17 13.71
N ALA A 257 7.07 -1.36 14.55
CA ALA A 257 8.35 -0.74 14.27
C ALA A 257 9.56 -1.60 14.70
N GLU A 258 9.39 -2.56 15.62
CA GLU A 258 10.49 -3.39 16.13
C GLU A 258 11.09 -4.30 15.06
N SER A 259 10.31 -4.69 14.05
CA SER A 259 10.78 -5.47 12.89
C SER A 259 11.93 -4.77 12.13
N PHE A 260 12.04 -3.44 12.19
CA PHE A 260 13.14 -2.71 11.54
C PHE A 260 14.51 -3.02 12.13
N ALA A 261 14.60 -3.26 13.43
CA ALA A 261 15.89 -3.56 14.07
C ALA A 261 16.50 -4.84 13.51
N ARG A 262 15.67 -5.85 13.31
CA ARG A 262 16.09 -7.20 12.91
C ARG A 262 16.07 -7.39 11.39
N HIS A 263 14.96 -7.07 10.75
CA HIS A 263 14.67 -7.42 9.35
C HIS A 263 14.77 -6.22 8.39
N LYS A 264 14.97 -5.00 8.91
CA LYS A 264 14.92 -3.75 8.13
C LYS A 264 13.60 -3.57 7.37
N THR A 265 12.51 -4.03 7.98
CA THR A 265 11.14 -3.93 7.45
C THR A 265 10.24 -3.10 8.35
N ILE A 266 9.11 -2.66 7.81
CA ILE A 266 7.91 -2.27 8.56
C ILE A 266 6.96 -3.44 8.46
N GLU A 267 6.45 -3.92 9.59
CA GLU A 267 5.50 -5.03 9.67
C GLU A 267 4.08 -4.52 9.91
N PHE A 268 3.15 -4.95 9.09
CA PHE A 268 1.72 -4.68 9.19
C PHE A 268 1.01 -5.91 9.76
N ARG A 269 0.50 -5.80 11.00
CA ARG A 269 -0.05 -6.91 11.79
C ARG A 269 -1.57 -6.96 11.85
N GLN A 270 -2.26 -5.96 11.30
CA GLN A 270 -3.69 -5.77 11.52
C GLN A 270 -4.57 -6.82 10.82
N HIS A 271 -4.13 -7.40 9.69
CA HIS A 271 -5.01 -8.26 8.91
C HIS A 271 -5.32 -9.58 9.64
N GLN A 272 -6.58 -10.00 9.63
CA GLN A 272 -6.97 -11.34 10.11
C GLN A 272 -6.29 -12.44 9.30
N GLY A 273 -6.14 -13.62 9.87
CA GLY A 273 -5.65 -14.80 9.17
C GLY A 273 -6.40 -15.05 7.85
N SER A 274 -5.69 -15.55 6.85
CA SER A 274 -6.29 -15.86 5.54
C SER A 274 -5.42 -16.85 4.77
N THR A 275 -6.06 -17.87 4.17
CA THR A 275 -5.48 -18.73 3.12
C THR A 275 -5.95 -18.31 1.73
N ASN A 276 -6.78 -17.28 1.61
CA ASN A 276 -7.26 -16.79 0.33
C ASN A 276 -6.23 -15.89 -0.36
N TYR A 277 -5.68 -16.36 -1.48
CA TYR A 277 -4.65 -15.62 -2.22
C TYR A 277 -5.07 -14.18 -2.58
N LYS A 278 -6.29 -13.95 -3.04
CA LYS A 278 -6.73 -12.61 -3.45
C LYS A 278 -6.73 -11.63 -2.26
N LYS A 279 -7.16 -12.07 -1.08
CA LYS A 279 -7.12 -11.25 0.15
C LYS A 279 -5.68 -10.91 0.53
N ILE A 280 -4.80 -11.91 0.54
CA ILE A 280 -3.38 -11.73 0.86
C ILE A 280 -2.70 -10.83 -0.16
N GLU A 281 -2.89 -11.07 -1.46
CA GLU A 281 -2.36 -10.25 -2.55
C GLU A 281 -2.73 -8.77 -2.39
N MET A 282 -4.02 -8.50 -2.16
CA MET A 282 -4.52 -7.13 -2.05
C MET A 282 -3.95 -6.43 -0.82
N TRP A 283 -3.82 -7.14 0.31
CA TRP A 283 -3.22 -6.56 1.51
C TRP A 283 -1.72 -6.29 1.35
N VAL A 284 -0.96 -7.21 0.77
CA VAL A 284 0.46 -6.99 0.43
C VAL A 284 0.63 -5.78 -0.48
N LYS A 285 -0.20 -5.66 -1.52
CA LYS A 285 -0.18 -4.50 -2.43
C LYS A 285 -0.52 -3.20 -1.71
N PHE A 286 -1.53 -3.20 -0.83
CA PHE A 286 -1.90 -2.06 -0.02
C PHE A 286 -0.72 -1.57 0.83
N CYS A 287 -0.11 -2.46 1.62
CA CYS A 287 1.03 -2.15 2.48
C CYS A 287 2.23 -1.63 1.69
N ALA A 288 2.59 -2.30 0.59
CA ALA A 288 3.72 -1.89 -0.25
C ALA A 288 3.50 -0.51 -0.89
N LYS A 289 2.29 -0.24 -1.37
CA LYS A 289 1.92 1.04 -1.98
C LYS A 289 1.84 2.17 -0.95
N LEU A 290 1.34 1.89 0.24
CA LEU A 290 1.36 2.84 1.35
C LEU A 290 2.80 3.25 1.69
N VAL A 291 3.71 2.29 1.87
CA VAL A 291 5.13 2.56 2.12
C VAL A 291 5.75 3.36 0.97
N GLY A 292 5.47 2.97 -0.27
CA GLY A 292 5.97 3.68 -1.46
C GLY A 292 5.46 5.12 -1.56
N TRP A 293 4.18 5.35 -1.30
CA TRP A 293 3.54 6.67 -1.34
C TRP A 293 4.04 7.58 -0.20
N SER A 294 4.24 7.03 0.98
CA SER A 294 4.71 7.75 2.17
C SER A 294 6.12 8.33 2.02
N ARG A 295 6.89 7.92 1.02
CA ARG A 295 8.21 8.50 0.74
C ARG A 295 8.14 10.00 0.45
N ASN A 296 7.07 10.46 -0.16
CA ASN A 296 6.94 11.84 -0.63
C ASN A 296 5.64 12.51 -0.18
N ASN A 297 4.80 11.83 0.59
CA ASN A 297 3.46 12.30 0.90
C ASN A 297 3.06 11.98 2.33
N VAL A 298 2.31 12.91 2.93
CA VAL A 298 1.62 12.72 4.22
C VAL A 298 0.20 13.22 4.06
N PHE A 299 -0.78 12.47 4.56
CA PHE A 299 -2.16 12.91 4.62
C PHE A 299 -2.30 14.10 5.58
N ALA A 300 -2.93 15.16 5.13
CA ALA A 300 -3.19 16.34 5.97
C ALA A 300 -4.23 16.05 7.07
N SER A 301 -5.21 15.18 6.77
CA SER A 301 -6.30 14.82 7.66
C SER A 301 -6.61 13.33 7.58
N GLU A 302 -7.52 12.85 8.41
CA GLU A 302 -8.06 11.50 8.36
C GLU A 302 -8.72 11.22 7.00
N VAL A 303 -8.53 10.01 6.48
CA VAL A 303 -9.12 9.55 5.21
C VAL A 303 -10.35 8.71 5.51
N MET A 304 -11.51 9.14 5.05
CA MET A 304 -12.80 8.52 5.38
C MET A 304 -13.34 7.59 4.29
N ASN A 305 -12.89 7.77 3.03
CA ASN A 305 -13.41 6.99 1.90
C ASN A 305 -12.28 6.28 1.17
N ILE A 306 -12.56 5.08 0.66
CA ILE A 306 -11.61 4.30 -0.13
C ILE A 306 -11.24 5.01 -1.43
N GLU A 307 -12.18 5.76 -2.01
CA GLU A 307 -11.93 6.53 -3.23
C GLU A 307 -10.87 7.62 -3.05
N ASP A 308 -10.72 8.14 -1.82
CA ASP A 308 -9.75 9.20 -1.50
C ASP A 308 -8.31 8.66 -1.30
N ILE A 309 -8.10 7.34 -1.37
CA ILE A 309 -6.76 6.74 -1.26
C ILE A 309 -6.03 6.88 -2.61
N PRO A 310 -5.00 7.75 -2.70
CA PRO A 310 -4.41 8.13 -4.00
C PRO A 310 -3.50 7.05 -4.60
N PHE A 311 -3.02 6.12 -3.79
CA PHE A 311 -2.09 5.07 -4.23
C PHE A 311 -2.78 3.77 -4.67
N LEU A 312 -4.11 3.64 -4.47
CA LEU A 312 -4.87 2.48 -4.94
C LEU A 312 -5.40 2.71 -6.36
N ASN A 313 -5.35 1.67 -7.18
CA ASN A 313 -6.00 1.66 -8.48
C ASN A 313 -7.49 1.29 -8.36
N LYS A 314 -8.23 1.37 -9.47
CA LYS A 314 -9.68 1.11 -9.51
C LYS A 314 -10.05 -0.30 -9.01
N GLU A 315 -9.28 -1.33 -9.41
CA GLU A 315 -9.52 -2.72 -8.99
C GLU A 315 -9.32 -2.89 -7.48
N GLU A 316 -8.25 -2.32 -6.93
CA GLU A 316 -7.92 -2.37 -5.51
C GLU A 316 -8.96 -1.62 -4.67
N LYS A 317 -9.40 -0.44 -5.13
CA LYS A 317 -10.48 0.32 -4.48
C LYS A 317 -11.78 -0.47 -4.45
N ALA A 318 -12.18 -1.05 -5.59
CA ALA A 318 -13.37 -1.89 -5.68
C ALA A 318 -13.29 -3.11 -4.74
N PHE A 319 -12.11 -3.75 -4.65
CA PHE A 319 -11.90 -4.86 -3.73
C PHE A 319 -12.09 -4.45 -2.26
N PHE A 320 -11.45 -3.37 -1.81
CA PHE A 320 -11.59 -2.93 -0.42
C PHE A 320 -12.99 -2.40 -0.12
N GLN A 321 -13.66 -1.76 -1.09
CA GLN A 321 -15.06 -1.34 -0.95
C GLN A 321 -15.98 -2.56 -0.75
N SER A 322 -15.85 -3.60 -1.58
CA SER A 322 -16.65 -4.82 -1.43
C SER A 322 -16.45 -5.50 -0.06
N ARG A 323 -15.23 -5.43 0.48
CA ARG A 323 -14.97 -5.96 1.83
C ARG A 323 -15.62 -5.10 2.91
N LYS A 324 -15.55 -3.78 2.78
CA LYS A 324 -16.24 -2.83 3.70
C LYS A 324 -17.73 -3.11 3.73
N ASP A 325 -18.34 -3.25 2.55
CA ASP A 325 -19.77 -3.53 2.41
C ASP A 325 -20.14 -4.89 3.03
N ALA A 326 -19.36 -5.94 2.77
CA ALA A 326 -19.58 -7.26 3.35
C ALA A 326 -19.48 -7.29 4.89
N PHE A 327 -18.66 -6.43 5.48
CA PHE A 327 -18.57 -6.33 6.94
C PHE A 327 -19.58 -5.37 7.55
N ALA A 328 -20.21 -4.48 6.78
CA ALA A 328 -21.32 -3.66 7.24
C ALA A 328 -22.61 -4.47 7.33
N THR A 329 -22.86 -5.37 6.37
CA THR A 329 -24.06 -6.23 6.32
C THR A 329 -24.05 -7.38 7.34
N ASN A 330 -22.89 -7.77 7.89
CA ASN A 330 -22.81 -8.84 8.88
C ASN A 330 -22.86 -8.33 10.34
N ASN A 331 -23.15 -7.05 10.56
CA ASN A 331 -23.29 -6.45 11.90
C ASN A 331 -24.78 -6.22 12.29
N ASP A 332 -25.73 -6.65 11.46
CA ASP A 332 -27.16 -6.73 11.75
C ASP A 332 -27.53 -8.22 12.07
#